data_becbb7d5508ccbc811a6e6f28c7721a0
#
_entry.id   becbb7d5508ccbc811a6e6f28c7721a0
#
_cell.length_a   1.000
_cell.length_b   1.000
_cell.length_c   1.000
_cell.angle_alpha   90.00
_cell.angle_beta   90.00
_cell.angle_gamma   90.00
#
_symmetry.space_group_name_H-M   'P 1'
#
loop_
_entity.id
_entity.type
_entity.pdbx_description
1 polymer ?
#
loop_
_entity_poly.entity_id
_entity_poly.type
_entity_poly.pdbx_seq_one_letter_code
_entity_poly.pdbx_strand_id
1 'polypeptide(L)'
;MRAAVASCHVERLLDDDVWTRFRRLLDDPPGGFRVAALVRPPDSEHGEDERLWLERARSLDVPFGLHTHWTSPSHARPTGGDPAARLRRDLAWLRAHDLEPRFFAGGGWYTDDEVRAVVAEEGLVDLTATTFPLPYGGGRVVEGPEPGLLPATHTIGMLARAVRLPEYVHVYFHDTDLLERRRAVALAFGLRHLAHRRPVRHLDELSGLRRCEEDHVREQSAVERGEPPRDEAQL
;
A
#
# COMPACT_ATOMS: atom_id res chain seq x y z
N MET A 1 5.79 -1.17 18.64
CA MET A 1 5.10 -2.36 18.02
C MET A 1 6.11 -3.21 17.26
N ARG A 2 6.18 -4.51 17.57
CA ARG A 2 7.09 -5.44 16.91
C ARG A 2 6.37 -6.15 15.76
N ALA A 3 6.69 -5.78 14.50
CA ALA A 3 5.99 -6.30 13.33
C ALA A 3 6.84 -6.19 12.06
N ALA A 4 6.54 -7.05 11.08
CA ALA A 4 7.03 -6.96 9.72
C ALA A 4 5.86 -7.03 8.75
N VAL A 5 5.84 -6.11 7.78
CA VAL A 5 4.86 -6.02 6.70
C VAL A 5 5.54 -5.80 5.36
N ALA A 6 4.84 -6.07 4.27
CA ALA A 6 5.36 -5.85 2.91
C ALA A 6 4.31 -5.23 2.01
N SER A 7 4.75 -4.34 1.12
CA SER A 7 3.95 -3.77 0.03
C SER A 7 4.70 -3.75 -1.29
N CYS A 8 3.96 -3.81 -2.37
CA CYS A 8 4.46 -3.70 -3.74
C CYS A 8 3.85 -2.46 -4.40
N HIS A 9 4.70 -1.60 -4.96
CA HIS A 9 4.25 -0.57 -5.89
C HIS A 9 4.08 -1.20 -7.27
N VAL A 10 2.83 -1.32 -7.70
CA VAL A 10 2.45 -1.97 -8.95
C VAL A 10 2.30 -0.90 -10.02
N GLU A 11 3.36 -0.69 -10.78
CA GLU A 11 3.44 0.37 -11.79
C GLU A 11 3.18 -0.15 -13.20
N ARG A 12 3.43 -1.45 -13.43
CA ARG A 12 3.35 -2.07 -14.76
C ARG A 12 2.39 -3.24 -14.80
N LEU A 13 1.19 -3.02 -14.25
CA LEU A 13 0.15 -4.06 -14.18
C LEU A 13 -0.21 -4.64 -15.56
N LEU A 14 -0.04 -3.88 -16.63
CA LEU A 14 -0.33 -4.29 -18.02
C LEU A 14 0.78 -5.09 -18.71
N ASP A 15 1.99 -5.14 -18.12
CA ASP A 15 3.09 -5.94 -18.64
C ASP A 15 2.89 -7.42 -18.24
N ASP A 16 2.82 -8.32 -19.23
CA ASP A 16 2.51 -9.74 -18.99
C ASP A 16 3.60 -10.47 -18.19
N ASP A 17 4.87 -10.12 -18.40
CA ASP A 17 5.97 -10.72 -17.67
C ASP A 17 5.97 -10.26 -16.20
N VAL A 18 5.72 -8.97 -15.96
CA VAL A 18 5.56 -8.40 -14.62
C VAL A 18 4.36 -9.05 -13.93
N TRP A 19 3.20 -9.07 -14.60
CA TRP A 19 1.97 -9.64 -14.08
C TRP A 19 2.14 -11.10 -13.67
N THR A 20 2.71 -11.92 -14.56
CA THR A 20 2.93 -13.35 -14.29
C THR A 20 3.81 -13.57 -13.06
N ARG A 21 4.88 -12.78 -12.89
CA ARG A 21 5.78 -12.89 -11.75
C ARG A 21 5.15 -12.36 -10.47
N PHE A 22 4.40 -11.28 -10.57
CA PHE A 22 3.69 -10.70 -9.43
C PHE A 22 2.61 -11.65 -8.92
N ARG A 23 1.78 -12.21 -9.80
CA ARG A 23 0.80 -13.24 -9.42
C ARG A 23 1.44 -14.43 -8.71
N ARG A 24 2.54 -14.96 -9.25
CA ARG A 24 3.27 -16.06 -8.61
C ARG A 24 3.79 -15.69 -7.21
N LEU A 25 4.24 -14.45 -7.02
CA LEU A 25 4.64 -13.96 -5.71
C LEU A 25 3.47 -13.91 -4.73
N LEU A 26 2.28 -13.50 -5.19
CA LEU A 26 1.08 -13.44 -4.36
C LEU A 26 0.54 -14.83 -4.01
N ASP A 27 0.64 -15.78 -4.93
CA ASP A 27 0.19 -17.17 -4.74
C ASP A 27 1.08 -17.95 -3.74
N ASP A 28 2.38 -17.67 -3.72
CA ASP A 28 3.35 -18.29 -2.79
C ASP A 28 4.28 -17.22 -2.18
N PRO A 29 3.77 -16.41 -1.25
CA PRO A 29 4.52 -15.29 -0.71
C PRO A 29 5.65 -15.74 0.21
N PRO A 30 6.90 -15.30 -0.04
CA PRO A 30 8.05 -15.68 0.76
C PRO A 30 7.89 -15.30 2.24
N GLY A 31 8.05 -16.26 3.14
CA GLY A 31 7.94 -16.03 4.59
C GLY A 31 6.52 -15.79 5.11
N GLY A 32 5.50 -16.08 4.29
CA GLY A 32 4.09 -15.92 4.68
C GLY A 32 3.59 -14.47 4.69
N PHE A 33 4.26 -13.58 3.97
CA PHE A 33 3.83 -12.19 3.86
C PHE A 33 2.60 -12.06 2.94
N ARG A 34 1.51 -11.50 3.44
CA ARG A 34 0.44 -11.01 2.58
C ARG A 34 0.82 -9.62 2.07
N VAL A 35 1.36 -9.57 0.86
CA VAL A 35 1.88 -8.34 0.25
C VAL A 35 0.72 -7.44 -0.16
N ALA A 36 0.72 -6.19 0.31
CA ALA A 36 -0.24 -5.21 -0.16
C ALA A 36 0.13 -4.72 -1.57
N ALA A 37 -0.85 -4.64 -2.46
CA ALA A 37 -0.70 -4.12 -3.81
C ALA A 37 -1.12 -2.65 -3.86
N LEU A 38 -0.17 -1.75 -4.08
CA LEU A 38 -0.40 -0.34 -4.29
C LEU A 38 -0.34 -0.06 -5.79
N VAL A 39 -1.50 0.09 -6.41
CA VAL A 39 -1.60 0.18 -7.86
C VAL A 39 -1.61 1.62 -8.35
N ARG A 40 -0.96 1.85 -9.47
CA ARG A 40 -1.10 3.07 -10.24
C ARG A 40 -2.30 2.90 -11.20
N PRO A 41 -3.29 3.82 -11.18
CA PRO A 41 -4.36 3.80 -12.18
C PRO A 41 -3.82 3.83 -13.62
N PRO A 42 -4.55 3.26 -14.58
CA PRO A 42 -4.11 3.27 -15.97
C PRO A 42 -4.11 4.67 -16.55
N ASP A 43 -3.24 4.91 -17.50
CA ASP A 43 -3.17 6.15 -18.26
C ASP A 43 -3.75 5.93 -19.67
N SER A 44 -5.07 5.99 -19.75
CA SER A 44 -5.80 5.80 -21.02
C SER A 44 -5.52 6.92 -22.03
N GLU A 45 -5.11 8.12 -21.57
CA GLU A 45 -4.70 9.21 -22.46
C GLU A 45 -3.41 8.85 -23.21
N HIS A 46 -2.57 7.99 -22.64
CA HIS A 46 -1.36 7.46 -23.28
C HIS A 46 -1.52 6.04 -23.83
N GLY A 47 -2.77 5.56 -23.97
CA GLY A 47 -3.08 4.32 -24.68
C GLY A 47 -2.95 3.05 -23.83
N GLU A 48 -2.91 3.15 -22.51
CA GLU A 48 -2.98 1.97 -21.63
C GLU A 48 -4.36 1.31 -21.71
N ASP A 49 -4.41 -0.03 -21.80
CA ASP A 49 -5.66 -0.80 -21.89
C ASP A 49 -6.36 -0.85 -20.51
N GLU A 50 -7.33 0.05 -20.32
CA GLU A 50 -8.11 0.17 -19.09
C GLU A 50 -8.89 -1.11 -18.76
N ARG A 51 -9.43 -1.81 -19.77
CA ARG A 51 -10.19 -3.05 -19.56
C ARG A 51 -9.31 -4.15 -19.00
N LEU A 52 -8.15 -4.38 -19.59
CA LEU A 52 -7.18 -5.36 -19.11
C LEU A 52 -6.65 -4.97 -17.72
N TRP A 53 -6.42 -3.67 -17.50
CA TRP A 53 -5.99 -3.17 -16.21
C TRP A 53 -7.03 -3.49 -15.12
N LEU A 54 -8.31 -3.19 -15.35
CA LEU A 54 -9.41 -3.47 -14.43
C LEU A 54 -9.59 -4.97 -14.17
N GLU A 55 -9.48 -5.80 -15.20
CA GLU A 55 -9.52 -7.25 -15.07
C GLU A 55 -8.44 -7.74 -14.09
N ARG A 56 -7.19 -7.28 -14.28
CA ARG A 56 -6.06 -7.64 -13.42
C ARG A 56 -6.21 -7.09 -12.01
N ALA A 57 -6.55 -5.82 -11.87
CA ALA A 57 -6.73 -5.18 -10.56
C ALA A 57 -7.82 -5.87 -9.72
N ARG A 58 -8.98 -6.19 -10.31
CA ARG A 58 -10.08 -6.90 -9.64
C ARG A 58 -9.74 -8.33 -9.25
N SER A 59 -8.78 -8.95 -9.92
CA SER A 59 -8.33 -10.31 -9.58
C SER A 59 -7.34 -10.35 -8.42
N LEU A 60 -6.93 -9.21 -7.86
CA LEU A 60 -6.02 -9.13 -6.72
C LEU A 60 -6.78 -9.43 -5.42
N ASP A 61 -6.52 -10.59 -4.83
CA ASP A 61 -7.04 -10.97 -3.50
C ASP A 61 -6.00 -10.66 -2.40
N VAL A 62 -5.63 -9.39 -2.30
CA VAL A 62 -4.64 -8.89 -1.33
C VAL A 62 -5.03 -7.50 -0.84
N PRO A 63 -4.46 -7.00 0.28
CA PRO A 63 -4.67 -5.62 0.68
C PRO A 63 -4.38 -4.66 -0.46
N PHE A 64 -5.37 -3.83 -0.80
CA PHE A 64 -5.35 -3.00 -1.99
C PHE A 64 -5.16 -1.52 -1.64
N GLY A 65 -4.34 -0.82 -2.41
CA GLY A 65 -4.07 0.59 -2.20
C GLY A 65 -3.76 1.34 -3.50
N LEU A 66 -3.64 2.64 -3.38
CA LEU A 66 -3.33 3.57 -4.45
C LEU A 66 -1.87 4.01 -4.40
N HIS A 67 -1.20 3.96 -5.55
CA HIS A 67 0.11 4.55 -5.79
C HIS A 67 0.00 5.64 -6.86
N THR A 68 -0.16 6.89 -6.43
CA THR A 68 -0.35 8.00 -7.37
C THR A 68 0.98 8.44 -7.98
N HIS A 69 1.08 8.42 -9.31
CA HIS A 69 2.11 9.13 -10.05
C HIS A 69 1.60 10.54 -10.39
N TRP A 70 2.37 11.56 -9.99
CA TRP A 70 1.87 12.94 -9.99
C TRP A 70 1.91 13.61 -11.36
N THR A 71 2.90 13.27 -12.19
CA THR A 71 3.11 13.92 -13.49
C THR A 71 2.71 13.03 -14.65
N SER A 72 3.23 11.81 -14.72
CA SER A 72 2.95 10.84 -15.78
C SER A 72 3.30 9.42 -15.31
N PRO A 73 2.95 8.37 -16.07
CA PRO A 73 3.34 6.99 -15.74
C PRO A 73 4.83 6.79 -15.48
N SER A 74 5.67 7.57 -16.15
CA SER A 74 7.13 7.51 -16.00
C SER A 74 7.70 8.55 -15.03
N HIS A 75 6.90 9.49 -14.55
CA HIS A 75 7.31 10.58 -13.66
C HIS A 75 6.49 10.59 -12.39
N ALA A 76 6.99 9.86 -11.41
CA ALA A 76 6.29 9.67 -10.15
C ALA A 76 6.19 10.96 -9.31
N ARG A 77 7.16 11.88 -9.40
CA ARG A 77 7.16 13.13 -8.65
C ARG A 77 6.35 14.23 -9.33
N PRO A 78 5.75 15.17 -8.58
CA PRO A 78 5.10 16.32 -9.18
C PRO A 78 6.15 17.26 -9.78
N THR A 79 5.87 17.71 -11.01
CA THR A 79 6.63 18.80 -11.69
C THR A 79 5.79 20.05 -11.83
N GLY A 80 4.58 20.05 -11.32
CA GLY A 80 3.59 21.12 -11.34
C GLY A 80 2.19 20.57 -11.13
N GLY A 81 1.19 21.43 -11.25
CA GLY A 81 -0.21 21.07 -11.05
C GLY A 81 -0.61 21.03 -9.58
N ASP A 82 -1.72 20.35 -9.31
CA ASP A 82 -2.31 20.19 -7.97
C ASP A 82 -2.28 18.69 -7.59
N PRO A 83 -1.34 18.28 -6.72
CA PRO A 83 -1.24 16.88 -6.27
C PRO A 83 -2.48 16.41 -5.51
N ALA A 84 -3.08 17.25 -4.68
CA ALA A 84 -4.27 16.89 -3.92
C ALA A 84 -5.48 16.64 -4.85
N ALA A 85 -5.67 17.49 -5.86
CA ALA A 85 -6.69 17.26 -6.87
C ALA A 85 -6.41 16.02 -7.73
N ARG A 86 -5.14 15.72 -8.02
CA ARG A 86 -4.77 14.46 -8.71
C ARG A 86 -5.15 13.25 -7.88
N LEU A 87 -4.81 13.24 -6.58
CA LEU A 87 -5.16 12.15 -5.68
C LEU A 87 -6.68 11.92 -5.63
N ARG A 88 -7.48 12.99 -5.49
CA ARG A 88 -8.94 12.86 -5.50
C ARG A 88 -9.48 12.29 -6.81
N ARG A 89 -8.90 12.68 -7.96
CA ARG A 89 -9.31 12.10 -9.27
C ARG A 89 -9.00 10.61 -9.36
N ASP A 90 -7.81 10.20 -8.94
CA ASP A 90 -7.39 8.80 -8.97
C ASP A 90 -8.29 7.94 -8.06
N LEU A 91 -8.63 8.43 -6.86
CA LEU A 91 -9.55 7.78 -5.93
C LEU A 91 -10.97 7.69 -6.50
N ALA A 92 -11.49 8.79 -7.04
CA ALA A 92 -12.82 8.82 -7.65
C ALA A 92 -12.90 7.85 -8.83
N TRP A 93 -11.85 7.76 -9.65
CA TRP A 93 -11.79 6.83 -10.76
C TRP A 93 -11.80 5.36 -10.28
N LEU A 94 -11.00 5.00 -9.28
CA LEU A 94 -10.98 3.64 -8.73
C LEU A 94 -12.34 3.26 -8.16
N ARG A 95 -12.96 4.11 -7.37
CA ARG A 95 -14.27 3.86 -6.77
C ARG A 95 -15.40 3.75 -7.80
N ALA A 96 -15.35 4.55 -8.87
CA ALA A 96 -16.28 4.42 -9.99
C ALA A 96 -16.22 3.05 -10.71
N HIS A 97 -15.13 2.30 -10.46
CA HIS A 97 -14.92 0.95 -11.00
C HIS A 97 -14.99 -0.15 -9.93
N ASP A 98 -15.62 0.12 -8.78
CA ASP A 98 -15.78 -0.82 -7.66
C ASP A 98 -14.45 -1.31 -7.07
N LEU A 99 -13.43 -0.43 -7.08
CA LEU A 99 -12.14 -0.67 -6.44
C LEU A 99 -11.98 0.27 -5.25
N GLU A 100 -11.91 -0.29 -4.04
CA GLU A 100 -11.81 0.46 -2.79
C GLU A 100 -10.39 0.41 -2.23
N PRO A 101 -9.54 1.40 -2.54
CA PRO A 101 -8.20 1.46 -1.96
C PRO A 101 -8.28 1.82 -0.48
N ARG A 102 -7.54 1.10 0.34
CA ARG A 102 -7.40 1.35 1.79
C ARG A 102 -6.08 1.97 2.17
N PHE A 103 -5.09 1.86 1.29
CA PHE A 103 -3.73 2.31 1.51
C PHE A 103 -3.33 3.31 0.45
N PHE A 104 -2.40 4.18 0.82
CA PHE A 104 -1.85 5.17 -0.08
C PHE A 104 -0.33 5.22 0.01
N ALA A 105 0.34 5.37 -1.13
CA ALA A 105 1.74 5.76 -1.20
C ALA A 105 1.96 6.77 -2.34
N GLY A 106 2.47 7.93 -2.00
CA GLY A 106 2.79 8.97 -2.98
C GLY A 106 3.98 8.59 -3.85
N GLY A 107 3.83 8.77 -5.16
CA GLY A 107 4.88 8.53 -6.13
C GLY A 107 6.12 9.37 -5.85
N GLY A 108 7.31 8.74 -5.95
CA GLY A 108 8.57 9.37 -5.57
C GLY A 108 8.64 9.80 -4.10
N TRP A 109 7.80 9.21 -3.25
CA TRP A 109 7.64 9.52 -1.83
C TRP A 109 7.21 10.96 -1.56
N TYR A 110 6.52 11.55 -2.52
CA TYR A 110 6.02 12.90 -2.36
C TYR A 110 4.73 12.90 -1.55
N THR A 111 4.69 13.80 -0.59
CA THR A 111 3.50 14.16 0.17
C THR A 111 3.71 15.58 0.72
N ASP A 112 2.63 16.37 0.75
CA ASP A 112 2.57 17.67 1.39
C ASP A 112 1.36 17.73 2.34
N ASP A 113 1.07 18.88 2.91
CA ASP A 113 -0.03 19.01 3.87
C ASP A 113 -1.39 18.84 3.21
N GLU A 114 -1.56 19.27 1.94
CA GLU A 114 -2.81 19.14 1.20
C GLU A 114 -3.07 17.68 0.81
N VAL A 115 -2.05 16.97 0.33
CA VAL A 115 -2.14 15.53 0.05
C VAL A 115 -2.48 14.74 1.31
N ARG A 116 -1.86 15.07 2.45
CA ARG A 116 -2.17 14.39 3.73
C ARG A 116 -3.58 14.65 4.21
N ALA A 117 -4.07 15.88 4.03
CA ALA A 117 -5.45 16.21 4.35
C ALA A 117 -6.40 15.31 3.55
N VAL A 118 -6.17 15.15 2.23
CA VAL A 118 -6.97 14.25 1.38
C VAL A 118 -6.87 12.79 1.87
N VAL A 119 -5.66 12.30 2.16
CA VAL A 119 -5.46 10.92 2.66
C VAL A 119 -6.27 10.68 3.93
N ALA A 120 -6.28 11.64 4.86
CA ALA A 120 -7.03 11.56 6.10
C ALA A 120 -8.55 11.69 5.88
N GLU A 121 -9.01 12.63 5.04
CA GLU A 121 -10.42 12.83 4.68
C GLU A 121 -11.02 11.57 4.04
N GLU A 122 -10.23 10.89 3.20
CA GLU A 122 -10.65 9.69 2.47
C GLU A 122 -10.47 8.39 3.28
N GLY A 123 -10.01 8.48 4.53
CA GLY A 123 -9.82 7.35 5.43
C GLY A 123 -8.73 6.36 5.01
N LEU A 124 -7.77 6.82 4.21
CA LEU A 124 -6.66 5.98 3.75
C LEU A 124 -5.57 5.89 4.81
N VAL A 125 -4.86 4.77 4.82
CA VAL A 125 -3.64 4.60 5.61
C VAL A 125 -2.45 5.01 4.77
N ASP A 126 -1.69 6.01 5.23
CA ASP A 126 -0.50 6.50 4.54
C ASP A 126 0.68 5.53 4.74
N LEU A 127 1.19 4.99 3.64
CA LEU A 127 2.39 4.16 3.60
C LEU A 127 3.60 4.92 3.06
N THR A 128 3.46 6.22 2.77
CA THR A 128 4.54 7.02 2.19
C THR A 128 5.78 6.98 3.09
N ALA A 129 6.91 6.62 2.51
CA ALA A 129 8.15 6.52 3.25
C ALA A 129 8.60 7.89 3.75
N THR A 130 8.93 7.92 5.02
CA THR A 130 9.30 9.15 5.70
C THR A 130 10.71 9.08 6.26
N THR A 131 11.27 7.88 6.34
CA THR A 131 12.59 7.60 6.91
C THR A 131 13.71 7.54 5.87
N PHE A 132 13.40 7.70 4.58
CA PHE A 132 14.43 7.69 3.53
C PHE A 132 15.14 9.03 3.45
N PRO A 133 16.48 9.03 3.31
CA PRO A 133 17.25 10.25 3.10
C PRO A 133 16.82 10.93 1.79
N LEU A 134 16.93 12.26 1.76
CA LEU A 134 16.71 13.02 0.53
C LEU A 134 17.45 12.39 -0.67
N PRO A 135 16.85 12.39 -1.85
CA PRO A 135 15.64 13.15 -2.24
C PRO A 135 14.31 12.43 -2.03
N TYR A 136 14.29 11.26 -1.41
CA TYR A 136 13.13 10.36 -1.40
C TYR A 136 12.04 10.76 -0.39
N GLY A 137 12.36 11.35 0.72
CA GLY A 137 11.42 11.58 1.81
C GLY A 137 10.92 13.02 1.97
N GLY A 138 11.12 13.92 1.01
CA GLY A 138 10.69 15.33 1.15
C GLY A 138 11.24 16.05 2.39
N GLY A 139 12.20 15.46 3.10
CA GLY A 139 12.82 16.02 4.30
C GLY A 139 11.98 15.94 5.58
N ARG A 140 10.82 15.31 5.57
CA ARG A 140 10.01 15.11 6.78
C ARG A 140 10.34 13.78 7.45
N VAL A 141 10.68 13.85 8.73
CA VAL A 141 10.64 12.70 9.63
C VAL A 141 9.18 12.57 10.06
N VAL A 142 8.53 11.50 9.66
CA VAL A 142 7.21 11.15 10.19
C VAL A 142 7.41 10.10 11.25
N GLU A 143 6.86 10.35 12.41
CA GLU A 143 6.80 9.38 13.47
C GLU A 143 5.72 8.35 13.11
N GLY A 144 6.03 7.11 13.28
CA GLY A 144 5.15 5.98 13.03
C GLY A 144 5.87 4.68 13.35
N PRO A 145 5.18 3.57 13.41
CA PRO A 145 3.80 3.32 12.97
C PRO A 145 2.75 3.76 14.01
N GLU A 146 1.68 4.34 13.51
CA GLU A 146 0.50 4.74 14.28
C GLU A 146 -0.78 4.50 13.46
N PRO A 147 -1.98 4.55 14.06
CA PRO A 147 -3.22 4.46 13.28
C PRO A 147 -3.25 5.49 12.15
N GLY A 148 -3.54 5.03 10.93
CA GLY A 148 -3.54 5.87 9.73
C GLY A 148 -2.16 6.14 9.10
N LEU A 149 -1.05 5.74 9.76
CA LEU A 149 0.31 5.97 9.25
C LEU A 149 1.20 4.74 9.48
N LEU A 150 1.47 3.99 8.42
CA LEU A 150 2.30 2.78 8.43
C LEU A 150 3.46 2.91 7.42
N PRO A 151 4.44 3.80 7.66
CA PRO A 151 5.40 4.21 6.65
C PRO A 151 6.30 3.05 6.20
N ALA A 152 6.62 3.01 4.91
CA ALA A 152 7.64 2.11 4.39
C ALA A 152 9.02 2.50 4.96
N THR A 153 9.78 1.50 5.42
CA THR A 153 11.04 1.71 6.13
C THR A 153 12.26 1.13 5.43
N HIS A 154 12.05 0.10 4.60
CA HIS A 154 13.15 -0.63 3.96
C HIS A 154 12.87 -0.94 2.49
N THR A 155 13.86 -0.68 1.64
CA THR A 155 13.95 -1.31 0.32
C THR A 155 14.52 -2.72 0.45
N ILE A 156 14.44 -3.52 -0.63
CA ILE A 156 15.11 -4.82 -0.72
C ILE A 156 16.61 -4.69 -0.40
N GLY A 157 17.26 -3.66 -0.96
CA GLY A 157 18.69 -3.43 -0.75
C GLY A 157 19.04 -3.01 0.67
N MET A 158 18.19 -2.25 1.34
CA MET A 158 18.37 -1.88 2.75
C MET A 158 18.18 -3.10 3.65
N LEU A 159 17.15 -3.91 3.39
CA LEU A 159 16.91 -5.13 4.14
C LEU A 159 18.09 -6.10 4.06
N ALA A 160 18.66 -6.28 2.87
CA ALA A 160 19.81 -7.15 2.64
C ALA A 160 21.08 -6.72 3.39
N ARG A 161 21.20 -5.42 3.73
CA ARG A 161 22.36 -4.85 4.45
C ARG A 161 22.10 -4.60 5.93
N ALA A 162 20.87 -4.82 6.40
CA ALA A 162 20.49 -4.50 7.77
C ALA A 162 21.13 -5.46 8.77
N VAL A 163 22.09 -4.97 9.56
CA VAL A 163 22.71 -5.69 10.68
C VAL A 163 21.75 -5.76 11.88
N ARG A 164 21.03 -4.67 12.11
CA ARG A 164 19.98 -4.58 13.14
C ARG A 164 18.68 -4.12 12.50
N LEU A 165 17.61 -4.81 12.83
CA LEU A 165 16.28 -4.46 12.35
C LEU A 165 15.53 -3.71 13.47
N PRO A 166 14.85 -2.60 13.14
CA PRO A 166 13.96 -1.92 14.09
C PRO A 166 12.78 -2.82 14.48
N GLU A 167 12.03 -2.40 15.50
CA GLU A 167 10.85 -3.13 15.94
C GLU A 167 9.80 -3.26 14.84
N TYR A 168 9.52 -2.17 14.13
CA TYR A 168 8.65 -2.16 12.95
C TYR A 168 9.50 -2.13 11.68
N VAL A 169 9.20 -3.05 10.77
CA VAL A 169 9.84 -3.14 9.45
C VAL A 169 8.76 -3.24 8.37
N HIS A 170 8.66 -2.23 7.54
CA HIS A 170 7.84 -2.24 6.33
C HIS A 170 8.76 -2.29 5.12
N VAL A 171 8.78 -3.44 4.45
CA VAL A 171 9.55 -3.63 3.21
C VAL A 171 8.67 -3.25 2.05
N TYR A 172 9.17 -2.35 1.19
CA TYR A 172 8.54 -2.09 -0.09
C TYR A 172 9.44 -2.48 -1.26
N PHE A 173 8.82 -2.77 -2.38
CA PHE A 173 9.47 -3.06 -3.65
C PHE A 173 8.55 -2.68 -4.81
N HIS A 174 9.09 -2.65 -6.03
CA HIS A 174 8.31 -2.45 -7.24
C HIS A 174 8.06 -3.79 -7.94
N ASP A 175 6.95 -3.90 -8.63
CA ASP A 175 6.63 -5.07 -9.45
C ASP A 175 7.71 -5.36 -10.50
N THR A 176 8.36 -4.34 -11.03
CA THR A 176 9.50 -4.44 -11.96
C THR A 176 10.75 -5.06 -11.33
N ASP A 177 10.92 -5.01 -10.01
CA ASP A 177 12.03 -5.68 -9.32
C ASP A 177 11.98 -7.19 -9.51
N LEU A 178 10.80 -7.74 -9.80
CA LEU A 178 10.59 -9.17 -10.05
C LEU A 178 11.12 -9.63 -11.41
N LEU A 179 11.35 -8.72 -12.35
CA LEU A 179 11.97 -9.03 -13.64
C LEU A 179 13.46 -9.31 -13.51
N GLU A 180 14.11 -8.67 -12.55
CA GLU A 180 15.54 -8.86 -12.28
C GLU A 180 15.74 -10.04 -11.33
N ARG A 181 16.29 -11.17 -11.82
CA ARG A 181 16.48 -12.38 -11.03
C ARG A 181 17.19 -12.16 -9.69
N ARG A 182 18.22 -11.29 -9.68
CA ARG A 182 18.97 -11.00 -8.46
C ARG A 182 18.11 -10.28 -7.43
N ARG A 183 17.28 -9.32 -7.84
CA ARG A 183 16.35 -8.61 -6.96
C ARG A 183 15.23 -9.51 -6.46
N ALA A 184 14.65 -10.31 -7.34
CA ALA A 184 13.62 -11.29 -6.96
C ALA A 184 14.13 -12.30 -5.91
N VAL A 185 15.35 -12.83 -6.11
CA VAL A 185 15.99 -13.72 -5.13
C VAL A 185 16.30 -13.01 -3.83
N ALA A 186 16.83 -11.78 -3.89
CA ALA A 186 17.12 -10.97 -2.70
C ALA A 186 15.84 -10.63 -1.91
N LEU A 187 14.75 -10.31 -2.61
CA LEU A 187 13.43 -10.10 -2.00
C LEU A 187 12.96 -11.36 -1.27
N ALA A 188 12.93 -12.50 -1.97
CA ALA A 188 12.45 -13.76 -1.40
C ALA A 188 13.28 -14.19 -0.18
N PHE A 189 14.60 -14.06 -0.25
CA PHE A 189 15.50 -14.35 0.86
C PHE A 189 15.29 -13.37 2.01
N GLY A 190 15.22 -12.06 1.70
CA GLY A 190 15.03 -11.00 2.68
C GLY A 190 13.72 -11.14 3.45
N LEU A 191 12.62 -11.43 2.78
CA LEU A 191 11.32 -11.63 3.41
C LEU A 191 11.32 -12.88 4.31
N ARG A 192 11.87 -14.02 3.84
CA ARG A 192 12.02 -15.22 4.70
C ARG A 192 12.89 -14.95 5.92
N HIS A 193 14.01 -14.28 5.74
CA HIS A 193 14.89 -13.90 6.86
C HIS A 193 14.15 -12.97 7.85
N LEU A 194 13.41 -12.00 7.35
CA LEU A 194 12.64 -11.08 8.17
C LEU A 194 11.56 -11.81 8.98
N ALA A 195 10.86 -12.77 8.36
CA ALA A 195 9.86 -13.59 9.03
C ALA A 195 10.41 -14.38 10.24
N HIS A 196 11.68 -14.79 10.19
CA HIS A 196 12.36 -15.42 11.34
C HIS A 196 12.73 -14.43 12.45
N ARG A 197 12.79 -13.14 12.15
CA ARG A 197 13.25 -12.09 13.08
C ARG A 197 12.12 -11.27 13.67
N ARG A 198 11.00 -11.16 12.97
CA ARG A 198 9.85 -10.34 13.34
C ARG A 198 8.55 -11.09 13.09
N PRO A 199 7.54 -10.93 13.93
CA PRO A 199 6.20 -11.41 13.62
C PRO A 199 5.72 -10.78 12.31
N VAL A 200 5.37 -11.63 11.34
CA VAL A 200 4.71 -11.19 10.11
C VAL A 200 3.29 -10.74 10.47
N ARG A 201 2.91 -9.58 10.00
CA ARG A 201 1.58 -8.99 10.17
C ARG A 201 1.04 -8.56 8.81
N HIS A 202 -0.25 -8.39 8.72
CA HIS A 202 -0.90 -7.82 7.55
C HIS A 202 -1.17 -6.33 7.79
N LEU A 203 -1.08 -5.52 6.74
CA LEU A 203 -1.34 -4.09 6.85
C LEU A 203 -2.75 -3.80 7.36
N ASP A 204 -3.75 -4.60 6.94
CA ASP A 204 -5.12 -4.51 7.44
C ASP A 204 -5.22 -4.69 8.97
N GLU A 205 -4.41 -5.58 9.54
CA GLU A 205 -4.40 -5.81 11.00
C GLU A 205 -3.82 -4.63 11.78
N LEU A 206 -2.81 -3.99 11.20
CA LEU A 206 -2.10 -2.89 11.85
C LEU A 206 -2.81 -1.55 11.68
N SER A 207 -3.54 -1.39 10.60
CA SER A 207 -4.26 -0.16 10.28
C SER A 207 -5.47 0.11 11.16
N GLY A 208 -5.92 -0.88 11.92
CA GLY A 208 -7.17 -0.79 12.68
C GLY A 208 -8.44 -0.90 11.84
N LEU A 209 -8.31 -0.97 10.50
CA LEU A 209 -9.45 -1.04 9.57
C LEU A 209 -10.32 -2.28 9.80
N ARG A 210 -9.72 -3.39 10.22
CA ARG A 210 -10.50 -4.62 10.55
C ARG A 210 -11.46 -4.42 11.71
N ARG A 211 -11.10 -3.63 12.72
CA ARG A 211 -12.02 -3.39 13.85
C ARG A 211 -13.27 -2.65 13.42
N CYS A 212 -13.12 -1.65 12.55
CA CYS A 212 -14.27 -0.91 12.03
C CYS A 212 -15.19 -1.78 11.18
N GLU A 213 -14.67 -2.71 10.36
CA GLU A 213 -15.49 -3.63 9.58
C GLU A 213 -16.22 -4.67 10.48
N GLU A 214 -15.52 -5.24 11.44
CA GLU A 214 -16.11 -6.17 12.40
C GLU A 214 -17.19 -5.51 13.27
N ASP A 215 -16.96 -4.28 13.70
CA ASP A 215 -17.92 -3.50 14.46
C ASP A 215 -19.14 -3.13 13.59
N HIS A 216 -18.93 -2.70 12.35
CA HIS A 216 -20.02 -2.38 11.42
C HIS A 216 -20.86 -3.62 11.03
N VAL A 217 -20.21 -4.76 10.77
CA VAL A 217 -20.91 -6.03 10.50
C VAL A 217 -21.66 -6.51 11.75
N ARG A 218 -21.11 -6.31 12.93
CA ARG A 218 -21.80 -6.62 14.19
C ARG A 218 -23.01 -5.71 14.42
N GLU A 219 -22.89 -4.42 14.15
CA GLU A 219 -24.00 -3.47 14.26
C GLU A 219 -25.12 -3.80 13.25
N GLN A 220 -24.78 -4.06 11.98
CA GLN A 220 -25.76 -4.48 10.99
C GLN A 220 -26.45 -5.77 11.37
N SER A 221 -25.70 -6.77 11.84
CA SER A 221 -26.24 -8.02 12.30
C SER A 221 -27.09 -7.87 13.58
N ALA A 222 -26.79 -6.92 14.45
CA ALA A 222 -27.61 -6.60 15.62
C ALA A 222 -28.91 -5.92 15.24
N VAL A 223 -28.87 -4.99 14.27
CA VAL A 223 -30.07 -4.35 13.70
C VAL A 223 -30.98 -5.38 13.02
N GLU A 224 -30.42 -6.29 12.24
CA GLU A 224 -31.19 -7.38 11.60
C GLU A 224 -31.84 -8.34 12.60
N ARG A 225 -31.21 -8.53 13.78
CA ARG A 225 -31.78 -9.33 14.88
C ARG A 225 -32.75 -8.55 15.77
N GLY A 226 -32.95 -7.24 15.52
CA GLY A 226 -33.83 -6.39 16.31
C GLY A 226 -33.27 -6.08 17.71
N GLU A 227 -31.98 -6.19 17.92
CA GLU A 227 -31.32 -5.84 19.17
C GLU A 227 -31.21 -4.31 19.31
N PRO A 228 -31.54 -3.71 20.48
CA PRO A 228 -31.40 -2.27 20.67
C PRO A 228 -29.92 -1.85 20.66
N PRO A 229 -29.61 -0.62 20.17
CA PRO A 229 -28.23 -0.10 20.19
C PRO A 229 -27.72 -0.05 21.64
N ARG A 230 -26.45 -0.44 21.84
CA ARG A 230 -25.81 -0.34 23.14
C ARG A 230 -25.63 1.14 23.50
N ASP A 231 -26.34 1.58 24.52
CA ASP A 231 -26.14 2.91 25.10
C ASP A 231 -24.68 3.08 25.57
N GLU A 232 -23.99 4.05 25.01
CA GLU A 232 -22.70 4.57 25.52
C GLU A 232 -22.91 5.42 26.80
N ALA A 233 -23.60 4.88 27.76
CA ALA A 233 -23.81 5.56 29.04
C ALA A 233 -23.35 4.66 30.17
N GLN A 234 -22.01 4.63 30.37
CA GLN A 234 -21.40 4.47 31.71
C GLN A 234 -19.87 4.44 31.59
N LEU A 235 -19.29 5.60 31.56
CA LEU A 235 -17.96 5.88 32.13
C LEU A 235 -17.98 7.26 32.78
#